data_6d7a4488689330b446729c442d04737f
#
_entry.id   6d7a4488689330b446729c442d04737f
#
_cell.length_a   1.000
_cell.length_b   1.000
_cell.length_c   1.000
_cell.angle_alpha   90.00
_cell.angle_beta   90.00
_cell.angle_gamma   90.00
#
_symmetry.space_group_name_H-M   'P 1'
#
loop_
_entity.id
_entity.type
_entity.pdbx_description
1 polymer ?
#
loop_
_entity_poly.entity_id
_entity_poly.type
_entity_poly.pdbx_seq_one_letter_code
_entity_poly.pdbx_strand_id
1 'polypeptide(L)'
;MKNIMNAPFVEEMRKTTANMYRLGWDERNGGNISYMLNTEEVAEYLDLNNVIRTIPLGFDATPIIDKFFIVTGTGKYFKNVDGDPETNLGIVRIAEDGQTAELLWGYKDGGKFTSEFPAHLMSHMARLSVDPENRVVMHCHPTYTLAMNYVHELDEKKFTHTLWEMCTECIVVFPDGVGVLPWMLCGTNTIGEATAEKMKEFRLVVWGMHGIYGAGKTMDETFGLIETVEKAAQIYMLTAHLPRINTIRDDQMVELAEFFGVNYRKDFLNL
;
A
#
# COMPACT_ATOMS: atom_id res chain seq x y z
N MET A 1 -24.03 -4.23 19.90
CA MET A 1 -23.07 -3.93 18.83
C MET A 1 -23.41 -2.57 18.24
N LYS A 2 -22.40 -1.76 17.93
CA LYS A 2 -22.57 -0.48 17.26
C LYS A 2 -22.88 -0.72 15.76
N ASN A 3 -23.35 0.31 15.05
CA ASN A 3 -23.55 0.21 13.61
C ASN A 3 -22.20 0.21 12.88
N ILE A 4 -21.89 -0.86 12.15
CA ILE A 4 -20.63 -1.05 11.42
C ILE A 4 -20.36 0.07 10.40
N MET A 5 -21.40 0.65 9.81
CA MET A 5 -21.27 1.75 8.85
C MET A 5 -20.68 3.03 9.46
N ASN A 6 -20.67 3.13 10.79
CA ASN A 6 -20.09 4.21 11.56
C ASN A 6 -18.74 3.84 12.19
N ALA A 7 -18.19 2.67 11.84
CA ALA A 7 -16.88 2.26 12.32
C ALA A 7 -15.77 3.15 11.71
N PRO A 8 -14.81 3.64 12.53
CA PRO A 8 -13.73 4.50 12.04
C PRO A 8 -12.98 3.89 10.85
N PHE A 9 -12.67 2.59 10.90
CA PHE A 9 -11.97 1.90 9.84
C PHE A 9 -12.79 1.78 8.53
N VAL A 10 -14.13 1.74 8.59
CA VAL A 10 -15.00 1.81 7.40
C VAL A 10 -14.99 3.23 6.82
N GLU A 11 -15.05 4.24 7.68
CA GLU A 11 -15.01 5.65 7.27
C GLU A 11 -13.66 6.01 6.62
N GLU A 12 -12.55 5.55 7.21
CA GLU A 12 -11.20 5.72 6.65
C GLU A 12 -11.07 5.06 5.27
N MET A 13 -11.56 3.83 5.10
CA MET A 13 -11.59 3.15 3.80
C MET A 13 -12.39 3.94 2.75
N ARG A 14 -13.56 4.46 3.11
CA ARG A 14 -14.39 5.28 2.24
C ARG A 14 -13.67 6.56 1.79
N LYS A 15 -13.09 7.29 2.74
CA LYS A 15 -12.35 8.55 2.47
C LYS A 15 -11.14 8.31 1.59
N THR A 16 -10.33 7.29 1.93
CA THR A 16 -9.09 7.01 1.22
C THR A 16 -9.36 6.56 -0.22
N THR A 17 -10.29 5.62 -0.43
CA THR A 17 -10.65 5.17 -1.77
C THR A 17 -11.23 6.30 -2.63
N ALA A 18 -12.06 7.17 -2.05
CA ALA A 18 -12.60 8.33 -2.74
C ALA A 18 -11.49 9.33 -3.14
N ASN A 19 -10.49 9.56 -2.26
CA ASN A 19 -9.36 10.41 -2.56
C ASN A 19 -8.48 9.83 -3.68
N MET A 20 -8.14 8.54 -3.61
CA MET A 20 -7.34 7.87 -4.64
C MET A 20 -8.03 7.92 -6.01
N TYR A 21 -9.34 7.64 -6.04
CA TYR A 21 -10.12 7.76 -7.28
C TYR A 21 -10.11 9.21 -7.83
N ARG A 22 -10.31 10.22 -6.96
CA ARG A 22 -10.30 11.64 -7.38
C ARG A 22 -8.95 12.08 -7.95
N LEU A 23 -7.85 11.50 -7.46
CA LEU A 23 -6.49 11.77 -7.95
C LEU A 23 -6.18 11.01 -9.24
N GLY A 24 -7.06 10.10 -9.67
CA GLY A 24 -6.85 9.31 -10.88
C GLY A 24 -5.85 8.17 -10.69
N TRP A 25 -5.71 7.65 -9.46
CA TRP A 25 -4.80 6.56 -9.14
C TRP A 25 -5.42 5.17 -9.27
N ASP A 26 -6.73 5.11 -9.53
CA ASP A 26 -7.49 3.85 -9.55
C ASP A 26 -8.51 3.88 -10.70
N GLU A 27 -8.05 3.55 -11.89
CA GLU A 27 -8.94 3.39 -13.04
C GLU A 27 -9.73 2.09 -12.94
N ARG A 28 -11.03 2.14 -13.22
CA ARG A 28 -11.94 0.99 -13.15
C ARG A 28 -11.89 0.30 -11.78
N ASN A 29 -11.32 -0.88 -11.72
CA ASN A 29 -11.09 -1.71 -10.55
C ASN A 29 -9.58 -1.90 -10.26
N GLY A 30 -8.75 -1.03 -10.77
CA GLY A 30 -7.33 -0.94 -10.44
C GLY A 30 -7.14 -0.48 -9.00
N GLY A 31 -6.04 -0.89 -8.39
CA GLY A 31 -5.76 -0.58 -6.99
C GLY A 31 -6.58 -1.38 -5.98
N ASN A 32 -6.07 -1.45 -4.77
CA ASN A 32 -6.69 -2.15 -3.65
C ASN A 32 -6.05 -1.73 -2.32
N ILE A 33 -6.82 -1.89 -1.24
CA ILE A 33 -6.38 -1.56 0.12
C ILE A 33 -6.75 -2.70 1.04
N SER A 34 -5.85 -3.03 1.96
CA SER A 34 -6.13 -3.86 3.13
C SER A 34 -5.65 -3.16 4.40
N TYR A 35 -6.50 -3.16 5.42
CA TYR A 35 -6.21 -2.58 6.72
C TYR A 35 -6.42 -3.63 7.81
N MET A 36 -5.35 -3.96 8.53
CA MET A 36 -5.38 -4.89 9.64
C MET A 36 -6.02 -4.23 10.87
N LEU A 37 -7.05 -4.87 11.41
CA LEU A 37 -7.85 -4.38 12.52
C LEU A 37 -7.49 -5.13 13.82
N ASN A 38 -7.62 -4.45 14.96
CA ASN A 38 -7.52 -5.12 16.25
C ASN A 38 -8.83 -5.86 16.56
N THR A 39 -8.75 -6.96 17.28
CA THR A 39 -9.90 -7.78 17.65
C THR A 39 -10.95 -6.96 18.40
N GLU A 40 -10.52 -6.10 19.32
CA GLU A 40 -11.41 -5.26 20.13
C GLU A 40 -12.16 -4.24 19.28
N GLU A 41 -11.50 -3.66 18.27
CA GLU A 41 -12.12 -2.71 17.34
C GLU A 41 -13.25 -3.38 16.55
N VAL A 42 -13.03 -4.61 16.08
CA VAL A 42 -14.04 -5.36 15.31
C VAL A 42 -15.18 -5.83 16.20
N ALA A 43 -14.90 -6.31 17.41
CA ALA A 43 -15.89 -6.83 18.36
C ALA A 43 -16.92 -5.77 18.83
N GLU A 44 -16.60 -4.48 18.73
CA GLU A 44 -17.57 -3.42 19.01
C GLU A 44 -18.74 -3.42 18.02
N TYR A 45 -18.52 -3.90 16.79
CA TYR A 45 -19.43 -3.78 15.66
C TYR A 45 -19.96 -5.12 15.15
N LEU A 46 -19.20 -6.20 15.29
CA LEU A 46 -19.54 -7.52 14.75
C LEU A 46 -19.49 -8.61 15.82
N ASP A 47 -20.37 -9.62 15.69
CA ASP A 47 -20.22 -10.88 16.40
C ASP A 47 -19.14 -11.72 15.70
N LEU A 48 -18.00 -11.89 16.36
CA LEU A 48 -16.84 -12.61 15.81
C LEU A 48 -17.09 -14.12 15.59
N ASN A 49 -18.18 -14.66 16.14
CA ASN A 49 -18.59 -16.06 15.92
C ASN A 49 -19.54 -16.22 14.71
N ASN A 50 -20.06 -15.11 14.19
CA ASN A 50 -20.98 -15.15 13.06
C ASN A 50 -20.21 -15.11 11.72
N VAL A 51 -19.68 -16.26 11.30
CA VAL A 51 -18.99 -16.41 10.02
C VAL A 51 -20.03 -16.58 8.90
N ILE A 52 -20.06 -15.64 7.95
CA ILE A 52 -20.96 -15.70 6.79
C ILE A 52 -20.56 -16.84 5.86
N ARG A 53 -19.27 -16.96 5.57
CA ARG A 53 -18.64 -18.00 4.73
C ARG A 53 -17.13 -17.94 4.80
N THR A 54 -16.47 -19.00 4.33
CA THR A 54 -15.02 -19.07 4.16
C THR A 54 -14.62 -18.84 2.70
N ILE A 55 -13.43 -18.24 2.48
CA ILE A 55 -12.87 -17.93 1.16
C ILE A 55 -11.42 -18.41 1.12
N PRO A 56 -11.03 -19.28 0.17
CA PRO A 56 -9.64 -19.73 0.04
C PRO A 56 -8.67 -18.57 -0.22
N LEU A 57 -7.51 -18.59 0.43
CA LEU A 57 -6.43 -17.61 0.25
C LEU A 57 -5.48 -17.96 -0.91
N GLY A 58 -5.25 -19.25 -1.14
CA GLY A 58 -4.35 -19.72 -2.18
C GLY A 58 -2.86 -19.70 -1.79
N PHE A 59 -2.56 -19.45 -0.52
CA PHE A 59 -1.20 -19.52 0.05
C PHE A 59 -1.29 -19.75 1.57
N ASP A 60 -0.14 -19.99 2.22
CA ASP A 60 -0.05 -20.21 3.66
C ASP A 60 0.07 -18.89 4.44
N ALA A 61 -0.99 -18.53 5.17
CA ALA A 61 -1.09 -17.35 6.02
C ALA A 61 -0.96 -17.69 7.53
N THR A 62 -0.42 -18.85 7.89
CA THR A 62 -0.24 -19.30 9.28
C THR A 62 0.35 -18.23 10.23
N PRO A 63 1.35 -17.40 9.81
CA PRO A 63 1.92 -16.38 10.71
C PRO A 63 0.94 -15.28 11.15
N ILE A 64 -0.22 -15.15 10.51
CA ILE A 64 -1.22 -14.12 10.77
C ILE A 64 -2.63 -14.70 11.04
N ILE A 65 -2.71 -15.95 11.52
CA ILE A 65 -3.96 -16.55 12.01
C ILE A 65 -4.61 -15.62 13.04
N ASP A 66 -5.95 -15.59 13.06
CA ASP A 66 -6.78 -14.75 13.90
C ASP A 66 -6.63 -13.22 13.69
N LYS A 67 -5.85 -12.76 12.71
CA LYS A 67 -5.82 -11.34 12.35
C LYS A 67 -7.02 -10.98 11.48
N PHE A 68 -7.57 -9.79 11.74
CA PHE A 68 -8.70 -9.23 11.03
C PHE A 68 -8.24 -8.20 10.01
N PHE A 69 -8.90 -8.18 8.86
CA PHE A 69 -8.63 -7.20 7.80
C PHE A 69 -9.92 -6.68 7.21
N ILE A 70 -10.02 -5.36 7.05
CA ILE A 70 -10.97 -4.77 6.11
C ILE A 70 -10.27 -4.62 4.75
N VAL A 71 -10.92 -5.09 3.67
CA VAL A 71 -10.29 -5.24 2.36
C VAL A 71 -11.25 -4.82 1.26
N THR A 72 -10.71 -4.17 0.23
CA THR A 72 -11.46 -3.87 -1.01
C THR A 72 -11.78 -5.15 -1.80
N GLY A 73 -12.95 -5.21 -2.43
CA GLY A 73 -13.42 -6.39 -3.16
C GLY A 73 -12.83 -6.52 -4.57
N THR A 74 -12.71 -7.75 -5.06
CA THR A 74 -12.29 -8.01 -6.45
C THR A 74 -13.28 -7.44 -7.45
N GLY A 75 -12.77 -6.77 -8.48
CA GLY A 75 -13.60 -6.15 -9.53
C GLY A 75 -14.39 -4.92 -9.06
N LYS A 76 -14.19 -4.46 -7.82
CA LYS A 76 -14.87 -3.29 -7.27
C LYS A 76 -14.14 -2.00 -7.65
N TYR A 77 -14.91 -0.94 -7.83
CA TYR A 77 -14.41 0.36 -8.21
C TYR A 77 -14.33 1.28 -7.00
N PHE A 78 -13.22 1.93 -6.77
CA PHE A 78 -13.03 2.84 -5.63
C PHE A 78 -14.09 3.94 -5.57
N LYS A 79 -14.52 4.47 -6.72
CA LYS A 79 -15.61 5.46 -6.78
C LYS A 79 -16.95 5.02 -6.17
N ASN A 80 -17.15 3.70 -5.99
CA ASN A 80 -18.40 3.16 -5.46
C ASN A 80 -18.32 2.85 -3.97
N VAL A 81 -17.12 2.82 -3.38
CA VAL A 81 -16.91 2.43 -1.98
C VAL A 81 -17.62 3.37 -1.02
N ASP A 82 -17.55 4.70 -1.26
CA ASP A 82 -18.19 5.69 -0.39
C ASP A 82 -19.72 5.55 -0.38
N GLY A 83 -20.34 5.30 -1.53
CA GLY A 83 -21.80 5.18 -1.66
C GLY A 83 -22.36 3.82 -1.23
N ASP A 84 -21.57 2.74 -1.34
CA ASP A 84 -22.01 1.37 -1.00
C ASP A 84 -20.82 0.55 -0.45
N PRO A 85 -20.35 0.86 0.77
CA PRO A 85 -19.22 0.14 1.35
C PRO A 85 -19.51 -1.35 1.59
N GLU A 86 -20.75 -1.72 1.93
CA GLU A 86 -21.14 -3.10 2.21
C GLU A 86 -20.99 -4.04 1.01
N THR A 87 -21.15 -3.54 -0.20
CA THR A 87 -20.91 -4.32 -1.42
C THR A 87 -19.43 -4.30 -1.85
N ASN A 88 -18.71 -3.21 -1.57
CA ASN A 88 -17.38 -2.97 -2.12
C ASN A 88 -16.23 -3.34 -1.17
N LEU A 89 -16.52 -3.51 0.13
CA LEU A 89 -15.58 -3.89 1.17
C LEU A 89 -16.00 -5.20 1.82
N GLY A 90 -15.05 -5.89 2.46
CA GLY A 90 -15.31 -7.01 3.35
C GLY A 90 -14.40 -7.00 4.56
N ILE A 91 -14.91 -7.47 5.69
CA ILE A 91 -14.11 -7.75 6.88
C ILE A 91 -13.93 -9.25 6.98
N VAL A 92 -12.67 -9.67 6.97
CA VAL A 92 -12.29 -11.07 7.04
C VAL A 92 -11.35 -11.33 8.22
N ARG A 93 -11.43 -12.53 8.79
CA ARG A 93 -10.46 -13.07 9.73
C ARG A 93 -9.68 -14.20 9.06
N ILE A 94 -8.36 -14.27 9.25
CA ILE A 94 -7.58 -15.42 8.81
C ILE A 94 -7.96 -16.61 9.69
N ALA A 95 -8.44 -17.70 9.07
CA ALA A 95 -8.91 -18.87 9.77
C ALA A 95 -7.78 -19.68 10.42
N GLU A 96 -8.15 -20.52 11.39
CA GLU A 96 -7.22 -21.37 12.16
C GLU A 96 -6.39 -22.32 11.26
N ASP A 97 -6.91 -22.67 10.07
CA ASP A 97 -6.20 -23.50 9.09
C ASP A 97 -5.07 -22.78 8.36
N GLY A 98 -4.97 -21.44 8.48
CA GLY A 98 -4.01 -20.60 7.75
C GLY A 98 -4.18 -20.61 6.23
N GLN A 99 -5.21 -21.27 5.69
CA GLN A 99 -5.43 -21.46 4.25
C GLN A 99 -6.68 -20.73 3.74
N THR A 100 -7.58 -20.36 4.66
CA THR A 100 -8.84 -19.69 4.36
C THR A 100 -9.00 -18.41 5.15
N ALA A 101 -9.85 -17.51 4.66
CA ALA A 101 -10.33 -16.35 5.37
C ALA A 101 -11.83 -16.48 5.64
N GLU A 102 -12.25 -16.19 6.85
CA GLU A 102 -13.63 -16.18 7.29
C GLU A 102 -14.22 -14.78 7.06
N LEU A 103 -15.23 -14.68 6.20
CA LEU A 103 -15.96 -13.43 5.98
C LEU A 103 -16.94 -13.20 7.14
N LEU A 104 -16.77 -12.05 7.82
CA LEU A 104 -17.63 -11.62 8.91
C LEU A 104 -18.61 -10.52 8.52
N TRP A 105 -18.26 -9.71 7.51
CA TRP A 105 -19.11 -8.63 7.00
C TRP A 105 -18.71 -8.24 5.58
N GLY A 106 -19.65 -7.69 4.84
CA GLY A 106 -19.42 -7.11 3.52
C GLY A 106 -19.57 -8.09 2.36
N TYR A 107 -19.13 -7.67 1.19
CA TYR A 107 -19.31 -8.38 -0.09
C TYR A 107 -20.75 -8.89 -0.27
N LYS A 108 -21.70 -8.00 -0.05
CA LYS A 108 -23.15 -8.29 -0.01
C LYS A 108 -23.68 -8.93 -1.30
N ASP A 109 -23.02 -8.68 -2.42
CA ASP A 109 -23.35 -9.29 -3.72
C ASP A 109 -22.76 -10.70 -3.93
N GLY A 110 -22.16 -11.30 -2.90
CA GLY A 110 -21.48 -12.59 -2.99
C GLY A 110 -20.05 -12.52 -3.51
N GLY A 111 -19.51 -11.31 -3.70
CA GLY A 111 -18.11 -11.04 -4.09
C GLY A 111 -17.09 -11.52 -3.04
N LYS A 112 -15.81 -11.32 -3.31
CA LYS A 112 -14.71 -11.67 -2.40
C LYS A 112 -13.66 -10.57 -2.41
N PHE A 113 -12.66 -10.68 -1.53
CA PHE A 113 -11.52 -9.78 -1.49
C PHE A 113 -10.80 -9.70 -2.85
N THR A 114 -10.03 -8.61 -3.05
CA THR A 114 -9.18 -8.42 -4.25
C THR A 114 -8.35 -9.65 -4.57
N SER A 115 -8.13 -9.92 -5.85
CA SER A 115 -7.25 -11.03 -6.29
C SER A 115 -5.79 -10.86 -5.84
N GLU A 116 -5.41 -9.65 -5.43
CA GLU A 116 -4.08 -9.34 -4.89
C GLU A 116 -4.01 -9.44 -3.37
N PHE A 117 -5.08 -9.85 -2.69
CA PHE A 117 -5.06 -10.01 -1.24
C PHE A 117 -3.94 -10.95 -0.72
N PRO A 118 -3.58 -12.05 -1.41
CA PRO A 118 -2.39 -12.82 -1.05
C PRO A 118 -1.12 -11.97 -1.01
N ALA A 119 -0.87 -11.11 -2.00
CA ALA A 119 0.28 -10.21 -2.03
C ALA A 119 0.23 -9.18 -0.88
N HIS A 120 -0.96 -8.67 -0.55
CA HIS A 120 -1.15 -7.81 0.63
C HIS A 120 -0.80 -8.54 1.92
N LEU A 121 -1.31 -9.76 2.13
CA LEU A 121 -1.04 -10.53 3.34
C LEU A 121 0.44 -10.88 3.48
N MET A 122 1.12 -11.26 2.39
CA MET A 122 2.58 -11.46 2.36
C MET A 122 3.33 -10.17 2.75
N SER A 123 2.87 -9.01 2.24
CA SER A 123 3.42 -7.70 2.60
C SER A 123 3.18 -7.35 4.07
N HIS A 124 1.97 -7.62 4.61
CA HIS A 124 1.69 -7.47 6.05
C HIS A 124 2.62 -8.34 6.89
N MET A 125 2.79 -9.62 6.54
CA MET A 125 3.70 -10.53 7.27
C MET A 125 5.14 -10.01 7.26
N ALA A 126 5.64 -9.55 6.10
CA ALA A 126 6.97 -8.98 5.97
C ALA A 126 7.13 -7.71 6.81
N ARG A 127 6.17 -6.78 6.72
CA ARG A 127 6.21 -5.53 7.50
C ARG A 127 6.09 -5.76 9.01
N LEU A 128 5.22 -6.64 9.45
CA LEU A 128 5.08 -7.00 10.87
C LEU A 128 6.35 -7.62 11.46
N SER A 129 7.19 -8.26 10.64
CA SER A 129 8.48 -8.80 11.10
C SER A 129 9.53 -7.71 11.41
N VAL A 130 9.35 -6.50 10.90
CA VAL A 130 10.29 -5.37 11.07
C VAL A 130 9.65 -4.17 11.79
N ASP A 131 8.33 -4.01 11.73
CA ASP A 131 7.57 -2.99 12.44
C ASP A 131 6.20 -3.54 12.86
N PRO A 132 6.04 -3.92 14.15
CA PRO A 132 4.80 -4.51 14.65
C PRO A 132 3.58 -3.57 14.65
N GLU A 133 3.80 -2.26 14.45
CA GLU A 133 2.71 -1.27 14.34
C GLU A 133 2.18 -1.12 12.91
N ASN A 134 2.79 -1.78 11.93
CA ASN A 134 2.34 -1.70 10.54
C ASN A 134 0.97 -2.37 10.37
N ARG A 135 -0.01 -1.63 9.86
CA ARG A 135 -1.41 -2.09 9.76
C ARG A 135 -2.02 -1.95 8.38
N VAL A 136 -1.46 -1.14 7.52
CA VAL A 136 -2.06 -0.79 6.22
C VAL A 136 -1.15 -1.20 5.08
N VAL A 137 -1.75 -1.77 4.04
CA VAL A 137 -1.12 -1.98 2.72
C VAL A 137 -2.06 -1.41 1.66
N MET A 138 -1.51 -0.55 0.81
CA MET A 138 -2.20 0.09 -0.32
C MET A 138 -1.47 -0.22 -1.63
N HIS A 139 -2.23 -0.49 -2.67
CA HIS A 139 -1.75 -0.56 -4.04
C HIS A 139 -2.58 0.35 -4.93
N CYS A 140 -1.92 1.11 -5.80
CA CYS A 140 -2.56 2.00 -6.76
C CYS A 140 -1.65 2.32 -7.95
N HIS A 141 -2.20 3.04 -8.94
CA HIS A 141 -1.57 3.34 -10.22
C HIS A 141 -1.33 4.85 -10.41
N PRO A 142 -0.49 5.52 -9.59
CA PRO A 142 -0.24 6.95 -9.73
C PRO A 142 0.43 7.23 -11.06
N THR A 143 -0.11 8.16 -11.83
CA THR A 143 0.23 8.35 -13.26
C THR A 143 1.69 8.71 -13.50
N TYR A 144 2.27 9.60 -12.69
CA TYR A 144 3.65 10.05 -12.89
C TYR A 144 4.67 9.04 -12.39
N THR A 145 4.37 8.33 -11.31
CA THR A 145 5.16 7.18 -10.87
C THR A 145 5.19 6.10 -11.94
N LEU A 146 4.05 5.78 -12.55
CA LEU A 146 3.97 4.87 -13.70
C LEU A 146 4.75 5.39 -14.90
N ALA A 147 4.59 6.67 -15.27
CA ALA A 147 5.29 7.26 -16.41
C ALA A 147 6.82 7.22 -16.23
N MET A 148 7.30 7.46 -15.00
CA MET A 148 8.72 7.39 -14.66
C MET A 148 9.31 6.00 -14.94
N ASN A 149 8.54 4.92 -14.79
CA ASN A 149 9.00 3.56 -15.10
C ASN A 149 9.43 3.35 -16.56
N TYR A 150 8.95 4.18 -17.50
CA TYR A 150 9.27 4.05 -18.93
C TYR A 150 10.49 4.82 -19.35
N VAL A 151 10.94 5.78 -18.52
CA VAL A 151 12.02 6.72 -18.89
C VAL A 151 13.17 6.73 -17.89
N HIS A 152 13.03 6.03 -16.76
CA HIS A 152 14.04 5.89 -15.73
C HIS A 152 14.48 4.42 -15.59
N GLU A 153 15.72 4.19 -15.18
CA GLU A 153 16.18 2.84 -14.86
C GLU A 153 15.38 2.26 -13.66
N LEU A 154 14.99 1.00 -13.79
CA LEU A 154 14.32 0.26 -12.71
C LEU A 154 15.37 -0.32 -11.73
N ASP A 155 16.13 0.58 -11.15
CA ASP A 155 17.15 0.34 -10.12
C ASP A 155 16.75 1.13 -8.85
N GLU A 156 16.62 0.45 -7.73
CA GLU A 156 16.07 1.04 -6.51
C GLU A 156 16.92 2.21 -5.95
N LYS A 157 18.25 2.12 -6.06
CA LYS A 157 19.14 3.21 -5.65
C LYS A 157 18.95 4.45 -6.53
N LYS A 158 19.04 4.28 -7.85
CA LYS A 158 18.90 5.38 -8.81
C LYS A 158 17.51 5.99 -8.77
N PHE A 159 16.47 5.14 -8.70
CA PHE A 159 15.07 5.58 -8.65
C PHE A 159 14.81 6.41 -7.40
N THR A 160 15.22 5.90 -6.23
CA THR A 160 15.09 6.63 -4.97
C THR A 160 15.88 7.93 -4.96
N HIS A 161 17.13 7.91 -5.39
CA HIS A 161 17.99 9.08 -5.42
C HIS A 161 17.37 10.19 -6.28
N THR A 162 16.88 9.84 -7.48
CA THR A 162 16.18 10.79 -8.35
C THR A 162 14.95 11.39 -7.68
N LEU A 163 14.14 10.59 -6.96
CA LEU A 163 12.98 11.12 -6.22
C LEU A 163 13.40 12.07 -5.10
N TRP A 164 14.45 11.74 -4.36
CA TRP A 164 14.96 12.59 -3.27
C TRP A 164 15.48 13.95 -3.76
N GLU A 165 16.04 14.00 -4.98
CA GLU A 165 16.47 15.26 -5.60
C GLU A 165 15.32 16.21 -5.98
N MET A 166 14.07 15.70 -6.09
CA MET A 166 12.94 16.46 -6.64
C MET A 166 12.22 17.31 -5.60
N CYS A 167 12.20 16.91 -4.34
CA CYS A 167 11.45 17.59 -3.30
C CYS A 167 12.11 17.38 -1.92
N THR A 168 12.22 18.45 -1.16
CA THR A 168 12.86 18.48 0.17
C THR A 168 12.31 17.42 1.12
N GLU A 169 10.98 17.18 1.08
CA GLU A 169 10.30 16.25 1.97
C GLU A 169 10.67 14.78 1.71
N CYS A 170 11.14 14.44 0.51
CA CYS A 170 11.25 13.04 0.10
C CYS A 170 12.17 12.21 1.00
N ILE A 171 13.41 12.65 1.26
CA ILE A 171 14.34 11.91 2.14
C ILE A 171 13.85 11.84 3.59
N VAL A 172 13.02 12.79 4.01
CA VAL A 172 12.42 12.82 5.37
C VAL A 172 11.24 11.86 5.48
N VAL A 173 10.39 11.81 4.45
CA VAL A 173 9.14 11.01 4.44
C VAL A 173 9.41 9.53 4.17
N PHE A 174 10.27 9.24 3.19
CA PHE A 174 10.67 7.86 2.88
C PHE A 174 12.20 7.69 2.87
N PRO A 175 12.85 7.84 4.06
CA PRO A 175 14.30 7.71 4.20
C PRO A 175 14.82 6.29 3.91
N ASP A 176 13.94 5.30 4.02
CA ASP A 176 14.16 3.91 3.62
C ASP A 176 14.22 3.72 2.09
N GLY A 177 13.80 4.74 1.31
CA GLY A 177 13.79 4.69 -0.15
C GLY A 177 12.58 3.95 -0.71
N VAL A 178 12.71 3.58 -1.98
CA VAL A 178 11.67 2.87 -2.75
C VAL A 178 12.26 1.61 -3.34
N GLY A 179 11.73 0.45 -2.97
CA GLY A 179 12.04 -0.81 -3.61
C GLY A 179 11.46 -0.84 -5.03
N VAL A 180 12.16 -1.48 -5.96
CA VAL A 180 11.74 -1.56 -7.37
C VAL A 180 11.74 -3.01 -7.82
N LEU A 181 10.64 -3.46 -8.41
CA LEU A 181 10.53 -4.76 -9.07
C LEU A 181 10.41 -4.55 -10.59
N PRO A 182 11.02 -5.42 -11.41
CA PRO A 182 10.77 -5.43 -12.84
C PRO A 182 9.30 -5.78 -13.12
N TRP A 183 8.87 -5.66 -14.38
CA TRP A 183 7.54 -6.17 -14.75
C TRP A 183 7.38 -7.64 -14.38
N MET A 184 6.33 -7.95 -13.66
CA MET A 184 5.93 -9.31 -13.28
C MET A 184 4.42 -9.48 -13.50
N LEU A 185 3.98 -10.72 -13.67
CA LEU A 185 2.54 -11.01 -13.82
C LEU A 185 1.81 -10.74 -12.51
N CYS A 186 0.91 -9.75 -12.51
CA CYS A 186 0.09 -9.38 -11.35
C CYS A 186 -0.91 -10.49 -10.96
N GLY A 187 -1.36 -10.47 -9.70
CA GLY A 187 -2.31 -11.47 -9.18
C GLY A 187 -1.74 -12.86 -8.98
N THR A 188 -0.41 -13.02 -9.00
CA THR A 188 0.30 -14.28 -8.71
C THR A 188 1.01 -14.24 -7.36
N ASN A 189 1.23 -15.41 -6.75
CA ASN A 189 2.03 -15.49 -5.52
C ASN A 189 3.48 -15.04 -5.76
N THR A 190 4.02 -15.27 -6.96
CA THR A 190 5.40 -14.88 -7.30
C THR A 190 5.67 -13.38 -7.14
N ILE A 191 4.76 -12.51 -7.63
CA ILE A 191 4.93 -11.07 -7.43
C ILE A 191 4.66 -10.69 -5.97
N GLY A 192 3.75 -11.39 -5.28
CA GLY A 192 3.49 -11.23 -3.86
C GLY A 192 4.74 -11.52 -3.00
N GLU A 193 5.40 -12.64 -3.25
CA GLU A 193 6.65 -13.05 -2.58
C GLU A 193 7.78 -12.05 -2.84
N ALA A 194 7.96 -11.63 -4.10
CA ALA A 194 8.97 -10.63 -4.46
C ALA A 194 8.69 -9.28 -3.79
N THR A 195 7.42 -8.86 -3.70
CA THR A 195 7.00 -7.64 -3.00
C THR A 195 7.28 -7.75 -1.50
N ALA A 196 6.91 -8.86 -0.88
CA ALA A 196 7.13 -9.11 0.54
C ALA A 196 8.63 -9.09 0.90
N GLU A 197 9.48 -9.62 0.05
CA GLU A 197 10.94 -9.56 0.27
C GLU A 197 11.44 -8.11 0.28
N LYS A 198 11.00 -7.28 -0.68
CA LYS A 198 11.32 -5.85 -0.70
C LYS A 198 10.71 -5.11 0.51
N MET A 199 9.52 -5.49 0.95
CA MET A 199 8.84 -4.88 2.10
C MET A 199 9.54 -5.11 3.45
N LYS A 200 10.54 -5.96 3.54
CA LYS A 200 11.41 -6.06 4.73
C LYS A 200 12.32 -4.82 4.88
N GLU A 201 12.69 -4.19 3.77
CA GLU A 201 13.60 -3.05 3.74
C GLU A 201 12.89 -1.72 3.43
N PHE A 202 11.85 -1.75 2.61
CA PHE A 202 11.15 -0.58 2.08
C PHE A 202 9.68 -0.57 2.49
N ARG A 203 9.13 0.60 2.84
CA ARG A 203 7.69 0.80 3.00
C ARG A 203 6.98 1.02 1.67
N LEU A 204 7.73 1.30 0.62
CA LEU A 204 7.22 1.57 -0.74
C LEU A 204 7.89 0.63 -1.73
N VAL A 205 7.12 0.00 -2.60
CA VAL A 205 7.64 -0.87 -3.67
C VAL A 205 6.93 -0.54 -4.99
N VAL A 206 7.69 -0.11 -5.97
CA VAL A 206 7.21 0.10 -7.34
C VAL A 206 7.19 -1.24 -8.07
N TRP A 207 6.06 -1.55 -8.69
CA TRP A 207 5.92 -2.63 -9.65
C TRP A 207 6.11 -2.07 -11.07
N GLY A 208 7.17 -2.48 -11.74
CA GLY A 208 7.52 -1.99 -13.06
C GLY A 208 6.34 -2.04 -14.04
N MET A 209 6.00 -0.90 -14.66
CA MET A 209 4.89 -0.68 -15.61
C MET A 209 3.50 -1.08 -15.08
N HIS A 210 3.31 -1.10 -13.75
CA HIS A 210 2.02 -1.47 -13.16
C HIS A 210 1.53 -0.44 -12.13
N GLY A 211 2.31 -0.17 -11.07
CA GLY A 211 1.89 0.74 -10.02
C GLY A 211 2.84 0.75 -8.83
N ILE A 212 2.33 1.10 -7.65
CA ILE A 212 3.10 1.17 -6.42
C ILE A 212 2.34 0.49 -5.28
N TYR A 213 3.08 -0.21 -4.42
CA TYR A 213 2.65 -0.66 -3.10
C TYR A 213 3.20 0.27 -2.04
N GLY A 214 2.36 0.62 -1.07
CA GLY A 214 2.77 1.35 0.14
C GLY A 214 2.29 0.61 1.38
N ALA A 215 3.11 0.65 2.44
CA ALA A 215 2.77 0.07 3.74
C ALA A 215 3.09 1.04 4.87
N GLY A 216 2.23 1.10 5.89
CA GLY A 216 2.38 2.01 7.02
C GLY A 216 1.49 1.63 8.21
N LYS A 217 1.54 2.45 9.26
CA LYS A 217 0.81 2.24 10.52
C LYS A 217 -0.65 2.69 10.41
N THR A 218 -0.91 3.73 9.61
CA THR A 218 -2.23 4.34 9.44
C THR A 218 -2.55 4.55 7.96
N MET A 219 -3.82 4.79 7.65
CA MET A 219 -4.27 5.17 6.31
C MET A 219 -3.56 6.43 5.81
N ASP A 220 -3.50 7.47 6.66
CA ASP A 220 -2.91 8.76 6.30
C ASP A 220 -1.39 8.65 6.06
N GLU A 221 -0.66 7.88 6.89
CA GLU A 221 0.77 7.64 6.68
C GLU A 221 1.00 6.92 5.35
N THR A 222 0.29 5.83 5.10
CA THR A 222 0.48 5.02 3.90
C THR A 222 0.12 5.79 2.63
N PHE A 223 -0.98 6.55 2.68
CA PHE A 223 -1.38 7.43 1.59
C PHE A 223 -0.34 8.53 1.35
N GLY A 224 0.13 9.20 2.42
CA GLY A 224 1.13 10.26 2.33
C GLY A 224 2.48 9.81 1.78
N LEU A 225 2.89 8.56 2.08
CA LEU A 225 4.08 7.95 1.47
C LEU A 225 3.95 7.88 -0.06
N ILE A 226 2.84 7.35 -0.56
CA ILE A 226 2.56 7.23 -2.00
C ILE A 226 2.42 8.63 -2.64
N GLU A 227 1.70 9.54 -1.98
CA GLU A 227 1.50 10.91 -2.46
C GLU A 227 2.82 11.67 -2.63
N THR A 228 3.76 11.48 -1.69
CA THR A 228 5.07 12.12 -1.75
C THR A 228 5.92 11.58 -2.90
N VAL A 229 5.90 10.26 -3.14
CA VAL A 229 6.56 9.65 -4.31
C VAL A 229 5.94 10.17 -5.60
N GLU A 230 4.61 10.18 -5.70
CA GLU A 230 3.92 10.69 -6.90
C GLU A 230 4.22 12.15 -7.16
N LYS A 231 4.28 13.00 -6.11
CA LYS A 231 4.67 14.40 -6.24
C LYS A 231 6.09 14.54 -6.81
N ALA A 232 7.05 13.77 -6.30
CA ALA A 232 8.42 13.78 -6.80
C ALA A 232 8.51 13.28 -8.24
N ALA A 233 7.84 12.19 -8.56
CA ALA A 233 7.76 11.64 -9.91
C ALA A 233 7.10 12.63 -10.88
N GLN A 234 6.06 13.36 -10.46
CA GLN A 234 5.42 14.41 -11.23
C GLN A 234 6.42 15.53 -11.58
N ILE A 235 7.17 16.02 -10.61
CA ILE A 235 8.19 17.05 -10.83
C ILE A 235 9.25 16.55 -11.81
N TYR A 236 9.77 15.33 -11.59
CA TYR A 236 10.72 14.70 -12.48
C TYR A 236 10.19 14.63 -13.93
N MET A 237 9.02 14.07 -14.13
CA MET A 237 8.43 13.87 -15.47
C MET A 237 8.17 15.21 -16.19
N LEU A 238 7.75 16.24 -15.46
CA LEU A 238 7.52 17.57 -16.04
C LEU A 238 8.82 18.31 -16.40
N THR A 239 9.95 17.96 -15.78
CA THR A 239 11.24 18.66 -15.94
C THR A 239 12.31 17.83 -16.63
N ALA A 240 12.16 16.53 -16.79
CA ALA A 240 13.19 15.62 -17.31
C ALA A 240 13.70 15.97 -18.71
N HIS A 241 12.90 16.66 -19.53
CA HIS A 241 13.26 17.10 -20.88
C HIS A 241 13.87 18.51 -20.92
N LEU A 242 14.00 19.18 -19.78
CA LEU A 242 14.58 20.52 -19.66
C LEU A 242 15.98 20.44 -19.04
N PRO A 243 16.88 21.42 -19.37
CA PRO A 243 18.16 21.54 -18.67
C PRO A 243 17.91 21.78 -17.17
N ARG A 244 18.45 20.92 -16.32
CA ARG A 244 18.38 21.09 -14.87
C ARG A 244 19.36 22.17 -14.42
N ILE A 245 18.86 23.27 -13.84
CA ILE A 245 19.68 24.41 -13.37
C ILE A 245 19.95 24.24 -11.85
N ASN A 246 18.98 23.70 -11.12
CA ASN A 246 19.05 23.47 -9.68
C ASN A 246 18.67 22.01 -9.34
N THR A 247 19.25 21.50 -8.27
CA THR A 247 18.90 20.18 -7.68
C THR A 247 19.19 20.23 -6.19
N ILE A 248 18.58 19.35 -5.42
CA ILE A 248 18.97 19.09 -4.03
C ILE A 248 20.20 18.17 -4.11
N ARG A 249 21.34 18.62 -3.56
CA ARG A 249 22.60 17.85 -3.59
C ARG A 249 22.64 16.87 -2.43
N ASP A 250 23.49 15.86 -2.54
CA ASP A 250 23.65 14.80 -1.54
C ASP A 250 24.02 15.37 -0.15
N ASP A 251 24.90 16.39 -0.11
CA ASP A 251 25.26 17.07 1.15
C ASP A 251 24.05 17.77 1.80
N GLN A 252 23.14 18.34 1.01
CA GLN A 252 21.91 18.95 1.49
C GLN A 252 20.87 17.89 1.94
N MET A 253 20.83 16.75 1.27
CA MET A 253 19.98 15.60 1.70
C MET A 253 20.45 15.07 3.06
N VAL A 254 21.77 14.98 3.28
CA VAL A 254 22.34 14.60 4.59
C VAL A 254 21.93 15.59 5.65
N GLU A 255 22.13 16.90 5.39
CA GLU A 255 21.74 17.97 6.33
C GLU A 255 20.27 17.88 6.73
N LEU A 256 19.37 17.65 5.75
CA LEU A 256 17.93 17.44 5.98
C LEU A 256 17.67 16.22 6.88
N ALA A 257 18.23 15.08 6.51
CA ALA A 257 18.01 13.84 7.24
C ALA A 257 18.51 13.92 8.70
N GLU A 258 19.67 14.54 8.91
CA GLU A 258 20.23 14.77 10.24
C GLU A 258 19.39 15.76 11.06
N PHE A 259 18.93 16.85 10.45
CA PHE A 259 18.09 17.85 11.12
C PHE A 259 16.75 17.24 11.59
N PHE A 260 16.12 16.40 10.77
CA PHE A 260 14.87 15.73 11.13
C PHE A 260 15.06 14.43 11.89
N GLY A 261 16.30 13.99 12.11
CA GLY A 261 16.63 12.79 12.89
C GLY A 261 16.14 11.48 12.24
N VAL A 262 16.06 11.43 10.90
CA VAL A 262 15.63 10.23 10.18
C VAL A 262 16.80 9.32 9.83
N ASN A 263 16.57 8.00 9.92
CA ASN A 263 17.56 7.00 9.53
C ASN A 263 17.40 6.68 8.03
N TYR A 264 18.28 7.24 7.20
CA TYR A 264 18.22 7.13 5.75
C TYR A 264 19.22 6.13 5.17
N ARG A 265 18.98 5.67 3.95
CA ARG A 265 19.86 4.78 3.18
C ARG A 265 21.08 5.57 2.66
N LYS A 266 22.15 5.59 3.46
CA LYS A 266 23.42 6.27 3.11
C LYS A 266 24.05 5.72 1.83
N ASP A 267 23.90 4.43 1.60
CA ASP A 267 24.37 3.75 0.39
C ASP A 267 23.65 4.18 -0.91
N PHE A 268 22.54 4.92 -0.77
CA PHE A 268 21.80 5.47 -1.92
C PHE A 268 22.31 6.86 -2.34
N LEU A 269 23.11 7.53 -1.52
CA LEU A 269 23.77 8.78 -1.87
C LEU A 269 25.13 8.52 -2.55
N ASN A 270 25.64 9.53 -3.26
CA ASN A 270 26.93 9.51 -3.95
C ASN A 270 27.95 10.39 -3.19
N LEU A 271 28.17 10.08 -1.91
CA LEU A 271 29.05 10.81 -1.00
C LEU A 271 30.51 10.41 -1.17
#